data_c2e173d67e7ad94f84443021663b891b
#
_entry.id   c2e173d67e7ad94f84443021663b891b
#
_cell.length_a   1.000
_cell.length_b   1.000
_cell.length_c   1.000
_cell.angle_alpha   90.00
_cell.angle_beta   90.00
_cell.angle_gamma   90.00
#
_symmetry.space_group_name_H-M   'P 1'
#
loop_
_entity.id
_entity.type
_entity.pdbx_description
1 polymer ?
#
loop_
_entity_poly.entity_id
_entity_poly.type
_entity_poly.pdbx_seq_one_letter_code
_entity_poly.pdbx_strand_id
1 'polypeptide(L)'
;MTRSSDESVTTRREFLAAAAVLATAPLLVSFRGIGGAPGSAGDTVRGDVVVVEFSDAGARLRTVRVPKVVKSDSEWRAVLSPLAFSVARKGDTERPFSGAYWDLHEKGIFRCVCCDTALFSSAHKFDSGTGWPSFWQPIAKENVVVHPSRNARNVESDLTCPRCDAHLGDVFDDGPKPTGLRYCIDSVSLRFVKVA
;
A
#
# COMPACT_ATOMS: atom_id res chain seq x y z
N MET A 1 -39.08 45.72 -27.43
CA MET A 1 -37.80 46.41 -27.57
C MET A 1 -36.72 45.33 -27.48
N THR A 2 -36.34 44.70 -28.61
CA THR A 2 -35.23 45.07 -29.50
C THR A 2 -33.91 45.09 -28.74
N ARG A 3 -32.91 44.29 -28.98
CA ARG A 3 -32.16 43.83 -30.16
C ARG A 3 -31.19 42.76 -29.67
N SER A 4 -30.95 41.62 -30.23
CA SER A 4 -30.33 41.31 -31.54
C SER A 4 -28.79 41.33 -31.54
N SER A 5 -28.26 40.16 -31.88
CA SER A 5 -27.10 39.88 -32.74
C SER A 5 -25.71 40.02 -32.04
N ASP A 6 -24.72 39.16 -32.20
CA ASP A 6 -24.19 38.72 -33.52
C ASP A 6 -23.26 37.51 -33.36
N GLU A 7 -23.36 36.65 -34.33
CA GLU A 7 -22.43 35.57 -34.63
C GLU A 7 -21.11 36.11 -35.21
N SER A 8 -20.01 35.43 -34.99
CA SER A 8 -18.97 35.39 -36.02
C SER A 8 -18.22 34.06 -36.02
N VAL A 9 -18.58 33.29 -36.99
CA VAL A 9 -17.85 32.17 -37.58
C VAL A 9 -16.64 32.73 -38.31
N THR A 10 -15.45 32.19 -38.10
CA THR A 10 -14.30 32.44 -38.98
C THR A 10 -13.62 31.14 -39.37
N THR A 11 -13.77 30.88 -40.62
CA THR A 11 -13.41 29.84 -41.53
C THR A 11 -11.90 29.53 -41.61
N ARG A 12 -11.65 28.27 -41.91
CA ARG A 12 -10.39 27.66 -42.38
C ARG A 12 -9.68 28.50 -43.44
N ARG A 13 -8.35 28.50 -43.37
CA ARG A 13 -7.52 28.66 -44.58
C ARG A 13 -6.31 27.73 -44.51
N GLU A 14 -6.32 26.83 -45.43
CA GLU A 14 -5.21 25.98 -45.87
C GLU A 14 -4.12 26.85 -46.50
N PHE A 15 -2.86 26.48 -46.23
CA PHE A 15 -1.75 26.86 -47.12
C PHE A 15 -0.89 25.62 -47.38
N LEU A 16 -1.00 25.19 -48.64
CA LEU A 16 -0.09 24.24 -49.29
C LEU A 16 1.14 24.98 -49.86
N ALA A 17 2.18 24.19 -50.06
CA ALA A 17 3.38 24.33 -50.89
C ALA A 17 4.64 24.77 -50.12
N ALA A 18 5.86 24.21 -50.34
CA ALA A 18 6.40 23.49 -51.47
C ALA A 18 7.65 22.69 -51.02
N ALA A 19 7.96 21.65 -51.73
CA ALA A 19 9.12 20.79 -51.63
C ALA A 19 10.44 21.53 -52.02
N ALA A 20 11.52 21.27 -51.28
CA ALA A 20 12.87 21.40 -51.81
C ALA A 20 13.71 20.21 -51.32
N VAL A 21 14.03 19.33 -52.23
CA VAL A 21 14.98 18.23 -52.10
C VAL A 21 16.38 18.79 -52.24
N LEU A 22 17.20 18.65 -51.20
CA LEU A 22 18.66 18.81 -51.30
C LEU A 22 19.31 17.56 -50.70
N ALA A 23 19.82 16.74 -51.60
CA ALA A 23 20.68 15.61 -51.26
C ALA A 23 22.05 16.09 -50.85
N THR A 24 22.53 15.72 -49.68
CA THR A 24 23.97 15.77 -49.31
C THR A 24 24.38 14.48 -48.65
N ALA A 25 25.48 13.92 -49.12
CA ALA A 25 26.07 12.65 -48.83
C ALA A 25 26.44 12.44 -47.33
N PRO A 26 26.54 11.19 -46.86
CA PRO A 26 26.87 10.89 -45.48
C PRO A 26 28.38 11.04 -45.23
N LEU A 27 28.73 11.87 -44.26
CA LEU A 27 30.05 11.92 -43.67
C LEU A 27 30.10 10.85 -42.57
N LEU A 28 30.82 9.76 -42.84
CA LEU A 28 31.15 8.71 -41.85
C LEU A 28 32.12 9.31 -40.82
N VAL A 29 31.63 9.78 -39.70
CA VAL A 29 32.44 10.04 -38.52
C VAL A 29 32.38 8.81 -37.63
N SER A 30 33.48 8.04 -37.67
CA SER A 30 33.72 6.97 -36.72
C SER A 30 33.94 7.54 -35.33
N PHE A 31 32.89 7.55 -34.49
CA PHE A 31 33.03 7.77 -33.06
C PHE A 31 33.47 6.49 -32.40
N ARG A 32 34.77 6.43 -32.07
CA ARG A 32 35.33 5.44 -31.16
C ARG A 32 34.67 5.60 -29.80
N GLY A 33 34.02 4.53 -29.34
CA GLY A 33 33.34 4.46 -28.10
C GLY A 33 34.22 4.73 -26.88
N ILE A 34 33.82 5.68 -26.09
CA ILE A 34 34.14 5.69 -24.66
C ILE A 34 32.97 5.00 -24.00
N GLY A 35 33.17 3.75 -23.66
CA GLY A 35 32.24 2.97 -22.86
C GLY A 35 32.18 3.53 -21.44
N GLY A 36 31.28 4.48 -21.22
CA GLY A 36 30.77 4.81 -19.90
C GLY A 36 29.52 3.97 -19.68
N ALA A 37 29.68 2.85 -19.00
CA ALA A 37 28.51 2.16 -18.46
C ALA A 37 27.74 3.12 -17.55
N PRO A 38 26.42 3.31 -17.72
CA PRO A 38 25.64 3.95 -16.69
C PRO A 38 25.77 3.09 -15.45
N GLY A 39 26.33 3.67 -14.38
CA GLY A 39 26.40 3.04 -13.08
C GLY A 39 25.00 2.59 -12.70
N SER A 40 24.85 1.29 -12.62
CA SER A 40 23.74 0.63 -11.95
C SER A 40 23.72 1.18 -10.52
N ALA A 41 22.86 2.17 -10.27
CA ALA A 41 22.41 2.47 -8.93
C ALA A 41 21.81 1.15 -8.43
N GLY A 42 22.44 0.58 -7.40
CA GLY A 42 22.13 -0.75 -6.92
C GLY A 42 20.68 -0.91 -6.60
N ASP A 43 19.96 -1.56 -7.49
CA ASP A 43 18.73 -2.27 -7.17
C ASP A 43 19.12 -3.35 -6.15
N THR A 44 19.06 -2.99 -4.88
CA THR A 44 18.83 -3.98 -3.83
C THR A 44 17.44 -4.52 -4.11
N VAL A 45 17.35 -5.54 -4.94
CA VAL A 45 16.18 -6.38 -5.15
C VAL A 45 15.85 -6.97 -3.78
N ARG A 46 15.07 -6.26 -2.98
CA ARG A 46 14.42 -6.85 -1.81
C ARG A 46 13.46 -7.87 -2.39
N GLY A 47 13.73 -9.14 -2.09
CA GLY A 47 13.11 -10.28 -2.75
C GLY A 47 11.58 -10.20 -2.75
N ASP A 48 10.98 -10.88 -3.73
CA ASP A 48 9.53 -11.04 -3.81
C ASP A 48 8.97 -11.71 -2.55
N VAL A 49 7.75 -11.36 -2.20
CA VAL A 49 6.98 -11.97 -1.12
C VAL A 49 5.74 -12.66 -1.67
N VAL A 50 5.30 -13.69 -0.97
CA VAL A 50 4.07 -14.40 -1.29
C VAL A 50 2.94 -13.78 -0.49
N VAL A 51 1.86 -13.39 -1.17
CA VAL A 51 0.62 -12.91 -0.55
C VAL A 51 -0.60 -13.55 -1.20
N VAL A 52 -1.70 -13.54 -0.49
CA VAL A 52 -3.00 -13.96 -1.01
C VAL A 52 -3.80 -12.70 -1.37
N GLU A 53 -4.26 -12.62 -2.61
CA GLU A 53 -5.14 -11.56 -3.06
C GLU A 53 -6.60 -11.84 -2.69
N PHE A 54 -7.30 -10.81 -2.27
CA PHE A 54 -8.73 -10.85 -1.96
C PHE A 54 -9.44 -9.72 -2.71
N SER A 55 -10.65 -9.99 -3.19
CA SER A 55 -11.55 -8.95 -3.70
C SER A 55 -12.03 -8.03 -2.58
N ASP A 56 -12.62 -6.89 -2.92
CA ASP A 56 -13.24 -6.01 -1.94
C ASP A 56 -14.49 -6.64 -1.28
N ALA A 57 -15.11 -7.64 -1.93
CA ALA A 57 -16.15 -8.48 -1.35
C ALA A 57 -15.61 -9.56 -0.38
N GLY A 58 -14.29 -9.62 -0.16
CA GLY A 58 -13.68 -10.59 0.76
C GLY A 58 -13.47 -11.98 0.18
N ALA A 59 -13.73 -12.19 -1.10
CA ALA A 59 -13.48 -13.49 -1.74
C ALA A 59 -11.98 -13.69 -1.97
N ARG A 60 -11.46 -14.86 -1.58
CA ARG A 60 -10.09 -15.26 -1.89
C ARG A 60 -9.94 -15.45 -3.40
N LEU A 61 -8.98 -14.78 -4.01
CA LEU A 61 -8.73 -14.83 -5.45
C LEU A 61 -7.63 -15.83 -5.78
N ARG A 62 -6.40 -15.51 -5.41
CA ARG A 62 -5.22 -16.33 -5.75
C ARG A 62 -4.06 -16.05 -4.80
N THR A 63 -3.12 -16.97 -4.74
CA THR A 63 -1.80 -16.74 -4.12
C THR A 63 -0.84 -16.25 -5.20
N VAL A 64 -0.14 -15.15 -4.92
CA VAL A 64 0.77 -14.51 -5.88
C VAL A 64 2.11 -14.20 -5.23
N ARG A 65 3.14 -14.16 -6.07
CA ARG A 65 4.44 -13.63 -5.72
C ARG A 65 4.54 -12.21 -6.27
N VAL A 66 4.79 -11.26 -5.40
CA VAL A 66 4.82 -9.82 -5.72
C VAL A 66 6.06 -9.15 -5.14
N PRO A 67 6.59 -8.12 -5.78
CA PRO A 67 7.71 -7.37 -5.23
C PRO A 67 7.31 -6.63 -3.95
N LYS A 68 8.28 -6.48 -3.04
CA LYS A 68 8.10 -5.59 -1.88
C LYS A 68 7.89 -4.15 -2.32
N VAL A 69 7.03 -3.44 -1.58
CA VAL A 69 6.84 -1.99 -1.73
C VAL A 69 7.86 -1.29 -0.84
N VAL A 70 8.85 -0.69 -1.47
CA VAL A 70 9.93 0.05 -0.78
C VAL A 70 9.83 1.52 -1.14
N LYS A 71 9.78 2.38 -0.13
CA LYS A 71 9.77 3.84 -0.27
C LYS A 71 10.64 4.44 0.82
N SER A 72 11.20 5.60 0.53
CA SER A 72 11.90 6.43 1.51
C SER A 72 10.91 7.00 2.55
N ASP A 73 11.45 7.47 3.67
CA ASP A 73 10.63 8.14 4.69
C ASP A 73 9.90 9.37 4.14
N SER A 74 10.53 10.12 3.23
CA SER A 74 9.90 11.29 2.60
C SER A 74 8.71 10.90 1.72
N GLU A 75 8.84 9.83 0.95
CA GLU A 75 7.74 9.31 0.12
C GLU A 75 6.60 8.74 0.96
N TRP A 76 6.91 8.07 2.09
CA TRP A 76 5.87 7.62 3.02
C TRP A 76 5.16 8.78 3.69
N ARG A 77 5.89 9.82 4.12
CA ARG A 77 5.28 11.04 4.71
C ARG A 77 4.38 11.80 3.72
N ALA A 78 4.64 11.69 2.42
CA ALA A 78 3.80 12.33 1.40
C ALA A 78 2.42 11.66 1.22
N VAL A 79 2.27 10.38 1.61
CA VAL A 79 1.05 9.59 1.39
C VAL A 79 0.35 9.15 2.67
N LEU A 80 1.00 9.22 3.81
CA LEU A 80 0.46 8.84 5.12
C LEU A 80 0.19 10.08 5.98
N SER A 81 -0.83 10.00 6.85
CA SER A 81 -0.97 10.99 7.91
C SER A 81 0.24 10.93 8.86
N PRO A 82 0.55 12.00 9.61
CA PRO A 82 1.66 11.98 10.57
C PRO A 82 1.58 10.82 11.57
N LEU A 83 0.38 10.52 12.08
CA LEU A 83 0.18 9.41 13.03
C LEU A 83 0.35 8.06 12.33
N ALA A 84 -0.23 7.86 11.15
CA ALA A 84 -0.05 6.62 10.38
C ALA A 84 1.42 6.39 10.00
N PHE A 85 2.17 7.45 9.69
CA PHE A 85 3.61 7.33 9.46
C PHE A 85 4.36 6.93 10.74
N SER A 86 4.05 7.57 11.89
CA SER A 86 4.69 7.25 13.16
C SER A 86 4.46 5.78 13.55
N VAL A 87 3.22 5.32 13.47
CA VAL A 87 2.87 3.94 13.80
C VAL A 87 3.42 2.97 12.75
N ALA A 88 3.00 3.07 11.50
CA ALA A 88 3.30 2.06 10.49
C ALA A 88 4.78 2.03 10.05
N ARG A 89 5.55 3.11 10.23
CA ARG A 89 6.95 3.20 9.76
C ARG A 89 7.99 3.37 10.86
N LYS A 90 7.57 3.76 12.09
CA LYS A 90 8.49 3.95 13.23
C LYS A 90 8.19 3.01 14.41
N GLY A 91 7.09 2.24 14.34
CA GLY A 91 6.71 1.28 15.38
C GLY A 91 6.14 1.93 16.63
N ASP A 92 5.54 3.12 16.47
CA ASP A 92 4.73 3.72 17.54
C ASP A 92 3.38 3.00 17.67
N THR A 93 2.59 3.37 18.68
CA THR A 93 1.25 2.85 18.92
C THR A 93 0.26 4.01 19.06
N GLU A 94 -0.94 3.90 18.48
CA GLU A 94 -2.02 4.85 18.70
C GLU A 94 -2.59 4.72 20.13
N ARG A 95 -3.25 5.77 20.63
CA ARG A 95 -3.88 5.70 21.96
C ARG A 95 -5.05 4.73 21.94
N PRO A 96 -5.30 3.97 23.03
CA PRO A 96 -6.47 3.10 23.12
C PRO A 96 -7.76 3.92 22.98
N PHE A 97 -8.77 3.34 22.37
CA PHE A 97 -10.11 3.93 22.12
C PHE A 97 -10.10 5.19 21.24
N SER A 98 -8.99 5.55 20.60
CA SER A 98 -8.90 6.74 19.74
C SER A 98 -8.94 6.44 18.25
N GLY A 99 -8.65 5.21 17.86
CA GLY A 99 -8.61 4.81 16.46
C GLY A 99 -9.99 4.60 15.84
N ALA A 100 -10.08 4.60 14.53
CA ALA A 100 -11.36 4.53 13.82
C ALA A 100 -12.04 3.16 13.86
N TYR A 101 -11.33 2.08 14.22
CA TYR A 101 -11.82 0.72 13.98
C TYR A 101 -11.95 -0.15 15.24
N TRP A 102 -11.63 0.34 16.43
CA TRP A 102 -11.76 -0.44 17.65
C TRP A 102 -13.21 -0.90 17.87
N ASP A 103 -14.20 -0.01 17.64
CA ASP A 103 -15.64 -0.26 17.78
C ASP A 103 -16.37 -0.42 16.43
N LEU A 104 -15.65 -0.74 15.35
CA LEU A 104 -16.26 -0.93 14.03
C LEU A 104 -16.84 -2.36 13.92
N HIS A 105 -18.16 -2.47 13.67
CA HIS A 105 -18.88 -3.75 13.52
C HIS A 105 -19.37 -4.03 12.09
N GLU A 106 -19.08 -3.14 11.14
CA GLU A 106 -19.48 -3.32 9.75
C GLU A 106 -18.75 -4.48 9.09
N LYS A 107 -19.44 -5.17 8.16
CA LYS A 107 -18.83 -6.22 7.35
C LYS A 107 -17.83 -5.63 6.36
N GLY A 108 -16.63 -6.15 6.33
CA GLY A 108 -15.59 -5.64 5.43
C GLY A 108 -14.23 -6.27 5.63
N ILE A 109 -13.29 -5.76 4.85
CA ILE A 109 -11.89 -6.17 4.81
C ILE A 109 -11.02 -5.03 5.31
N PHE A 110 -10.09 -5.34 6.18
CA PHE A 110 -9.07 -4.42 6.65
C PHE A 110 -7.79 -4.65 5.83
N ARG A 111 -7.36 -3.61 5.12
CA ARG A 111 -6.20 -3.60 4.25
C ARG A 111 -5.07 -2.77 4.85
N CYS A 112 -3.84 -3.07 4.50
CA CYS A 112 -2.67 -2.29 4.92
C CYS A 112 -2.77 -0.87 4.37
N VAL A 113 -2.64 0.14 5.24
CA VAL A 113 -2.67 1.57 4.85
C VAL A 113 -1.53 1.94 3.89
N CYS A 114 -0.41 1.22 3.96
CA CYS A 114 0.79 1.50 3.15
C CYS A 114 0.74 0.89 1.74
N CYS A 115 0.23 -0.34 1.58
CA CYS A 115 0.38 -1.10 0.32
C CYS A 115 -0.88 -1.82 -0.14
N ASP A 116 -1.99 -1.64 0.57
CA ASP A 116 -3.31 -2.19 0.24
C ASP A 116 -3.42 -3.72 0.28
N THR A 117 -2.45 -4.43 0.85
CA THR A 117 -2.55 -5.87 1.10
C THR A 117 -3.72 -6.14 2.06
N ALA A 118 -4.62 -7.09 1.73
CA ALA A 118 -5.70 -7.52 2.61
C ALA A 118 -5.11 -8.23 3.83
N LEU A 119 -5.40 -7.74 5.05
CA LEU A 119 -4.79 -8.25 6.28
C LEU A 119 -5.78 -9.02 7.14
N PHE A 120 -6.96 -8.44 7.37
CA PHE A 120 -7.96 -9.01 8.26
C PHE A 120 -9.37 -8.91 7.65
N SER A 121 -10.27 -9.77 8.15
CA SER A 121 -11.70 -9.75 7.85
C SER A 121 -12.49 -9.39 9.10
N SER A 122 -13.55 -8.62 8.95
CA SER A 122 -14.51 -8.36 10.04
C SER A 122 -15.13 -9.64 10.62
N ALA A 123 -15.15 -10.74 9.86
CA ALA A 123 -15.60 -12.05 10.35
C ALA A 123 -14.70 -12.63 11.46
N HIS A 124 -13.47 -12.15 11.57
CA HIS A 124 -12.52 -12.59 12.60
C HIS A 124 -12.31 -11.54 13.70
N LYS A 125 -13.00 -10.39 13.59
CA LYS A 125 -12.93 -9.31 14.58
C LYS A 125 -13.74 -9.66 15.81
N PHE A 126 -13.25 -9.30 16.99
CA PHE A 126 -13.97 -9.42 18.25
C PHE A 126 -13.67 -8.21 19.14
N ASP A 127 -14.54 -7.98 20.13
CA ASP A 127 -14.31 -6.97 21.14
C ASP A 127 -13.40 -7.53 22.24
N SER A 128 -12.19 -7.00 22.33
CA SER A 128 -11.22 -7.38 23.37
C SER A 128 -11.29 -6.47 24.61
N GLY A 129 -12.02 -5.37 24.55
CA GLY A 129 -12.05 -4.36 25.61
C GLY A 129 -10.76 -3.54 25.74
N THR A 130 -9.75 -3.75 24.87
CA THR A 130 -8.43 -3.10 24.99
C THR A 130 -8.37 -1.71 24.34
N GLY A 131 -9.34 -1.38 23.48
CA GLY A 131 -9.38 -0.10 22.78
C GLY A 131 -8.71 -0.08 21.42
N TRP A 132 -8.27 -1.23 20.91
CA TRP A 132 -7.76 -1.44 19.57
C TRP A 132 -8.56 -2.50 18.82
N PRO A 133 -8.69 -2.44 17.49
CA PRO A 133 -9.31 -3.49 16.71
C PRO A 133 -8.56 -4.81 16.90
N SER A 134 -9.27 -5.84 17.33
CA SER A 134 -8.72 -7.14 17.70
C SER A 134 -9.31 -8.25 16.84
N PHE A 135 -8.45 -9.15 16.37
CA PHE A 135 -8.82 -10.27 15.49
C PHE A 135 -8.23 -11.58 16.06
N TRP A 136 -8.97 -12.68 15.91
CA TRP A 136 -8.48 -13.98 16.37
C TRP A 136 -7.64 -14.71 15.30
N GLN A 137 -7.64 -14.23 14.04
CA GLN A 137 -6.72 -14.66 12.97
C GLN A 137 -6.66 -13.62 11.86
N PRO A 138 -5.60 -13.59 11.02
CA PRO A 138 -5.57 -12.82 9.77
C PRO A 138 -6.50 -13.41 8.71
N ILE A 139 -6.76 -12.66 7.63
CA ILE A 139 -7.55 -13.16 6.49
C ILE A 139 -6.82 -14.30 5.74
N ALA A 140 -5.49 -14.25 5.72
CA ALA A 140 -4.59 -15.29 5.27
C ALA A 140 -3.26 -15.17 6.04
N LYS A 141 -2.69 -16.31 6.44
CA LYS A 141 -1.43 -16.33 7.20
C LYS A 141 -0.25 -15.74 6.41
N GLU A 142 -0.29 -15.85 5.10
CA GLU A 142 0.70 -15.33 4.18
C GLU A 142 0.72 -13.79 4.13
N ASN A 143 -0.35 -13.13 4.59
CA ASN A 143 -0.54 -11.69 4.50
C ASN A 143 -0.04 -10.92 5.75
N VAL A 144 0.52 -11.63 6.70
CA VAL A 144 1.12 -11.06 7.91
C VAL A 144 2.44 -11.76 8.25
N VAL A 145 3.35 -11.06 8.94
CA VAL A 145 4.58 -11.65 9.49
C VAL A 145 4.58 -11.39 10.99
N VAL A 146 4.65 -12.47 11.76
CA VAL A 146 4.79 -12.42 13.21
C VAL A 146 6.28 -12.53 13.53
N HIS A 147 6.83 -11.53 14.23
CA HIS A 147 8.20 -11.52 14.70
C HIS A 147 8.21 -11.92 16.18
N PRO A 148 8.99 -12.94 16.56
CA PRO A 148 9.08 -13.35 17.96
C PRO A 148 9.47 -12.17 18.86
N SER A 149 8.83 -12.07 20.02
CA SER A 149 9.18 -11.07 21.02
C SER A 149 10.67 -11.14 21.38
N ARG A 150 11.33 -9.99 21.40
CA ARG A 150 12.72 -9.87 21.89
C ARG A 150 12.82 -9.94 23.41
N ASN A 151 11.70 -9.86 24.10
CA ASN A 151 11.64 -9.89 25.57
C ASN A 151 11.04 -11.21 26.04
N ALA A 152 11.85 -12.06 26.66
CA ALA A 152 11.42 -13.34 27.23
C ALA A 152 10.32 -13.24 28.33
N ARG A 153 9.91 -12.03 28.69
CA ARG A 153 8.88 -11.74 29.72
C ARG A 153 7.53 -11.34 29.13
N ASN A 154 7.47 -11.01 27.83
CA ASN A 154 6.23 -10.60 27.16
C ASN A 154 5.87 -11.61 26.09
N VAL A 155 4.65 -12.11 26.16
CA VAL A 155 4.03 -13.01 25.17
C VAL A 155 3.66 -12.24 23.88
N GLU A 156 4.06 -10.99 23.82
CA GLU A 156 3.81 -10.04 22.74
C GLU A 156 4.80 -10.24 21.59
N SER A 157 4.30 -10.40 20.39
CA SER A 157 5.09 -10.55 19.17
C SER A 157 4.72 -9.45 18.19
N ASP A 158 5.73 -8.71 17.70
CA ASP A 158 5.54 -7.65 16.69
C ASP A 158 4.96 -8.21 15.40
N LEU A 159 4.00 -7.52 14.83
CA LEU A 159 3.29 -7.90 13.60
C LEU A 159 3.54 -6.89 12.49
N THR A 160 3.99 -7.38 11.33
CA THR A 160 4.23 -6.52 10.16
C THR A 160 3.55 -7.03 8.89
N CYS A 161 3.37 -6.13 7.94
CA CYS A 161 2.92 -6.46 6.58
C CYS A 161 4.08 -7.05 5.76
N PRO A 162 3.97 -8.25 5.16
CA PRO A 162 5.04 -8.85 4.38
C PRO A 162 5.47 -8.03 3.17
N ARG A 163 4.54 -7.27 2.58
CA ARG A 163 4.77 -6.57 1.32
C ARG A 163 5.48 -5.22 1.47
N CYS A 164 5.30 -4.52 2.60
CA CYS A 164 5.87 -3.18 2.77
C CYS A 164 6.55 -2.96 4.13
N ASP A 165 6.66 -3.99 4.96
CA ASP A 165 7.23 -3.96 6.29
C ASP A 165 6.58 -2.91 7.23
N ALA A 166 5.30 -2.55 6.97
CA ALA A 166 4.57 -1.68 7.87
C ALA A 166 4.31 -2.40 9.19
N HIS A 167 4.62 -1.73 10.32
CA HIS A 167 4.15 -2.17 11.62
C HIS A 167 2.63 -2.11 11.68
N LEU A 168 2.01 -3.16 12.18
CA LEU A 168 0.56 -3.31 12.23
C LEU A 168 0.02 -3.29 13.66
N GLY A 169 0.81 -3.71 14.61
CA GLY A 169 0.46 -3.96 16.01
C GLY A 169 1.13 -5.24 16.51
N ASP A 170 0.49 -5.93 17.46
CA ASP A 170 1.09 -7.05 18.19
C ASP A 170 0.17 -8.27 18.27
N VAL A 171 0.76 -9.43 18.53
CA VAL A 171 0.05 -10.70 18.72
C VAL A 171 0.25 -11.19 20.15
N PHE A 172 -0.86 -11.52 20.82
CA PHE A 172 -0.94 -12.05 22.17
C PHE A 172 -1.57 -13.45 22.17
N ASP A 173 -1.35 -14.23 23.24
CA ASP A 173 -1.91 -15.57 23.46
C ASP A 173 -3.15 -15.58 24.35
N ASP A 174 -3.80 -14.42 24.50
CA ASP A 174 -4.98 -14.19 25.31
C ASP A 174 -6.28 -14.05 24.52
N GLY A 175 -6.27 -14.52 23.26
CA GLY A 175 -7.41 -14.43 22.35
C GLY A 175 -8.44 -15.54 22.56
N PRO A 176 -9.59 -15.44 21.86
CA PRO A 176 -10.64 -16.44 21.90
C PRO A 176 -10.32 -17.70 21.08
N LYS A 177 -11.08 -18.77 21.31
CA LYS A 177 -11.07 -19.91 20.39
C LYS A 177 -11.51 -19.45 18.98
N PRO A 178 -11.05 -20.10 17.88
CA PRO A 178 -10.35 -21.39 17.87
C PRO A 178 -8.82 -21.28 18.03
N THR A 179 -8.22 -20.10 17.86
CA THR A 179 -6.76 -19.96 17.83
C THR A 179 -6.13 -19.73 19.19
N GLY A 180 -6.83 -19.09 20.11
CA GLY A 180 -6.26 -18.58 21.36
C GLY A 180 -5.41 -17.33 21.17
N LEU A 181 -5.31 -16.80 19.94
CA LEU A 181 -4.51 -15.63 19.62
C LEU A 181 -5.37 -14.36 19.51
N ARG A 182 -4.81 -13.26 19.92
CA ARG A 182 -5.35 -11.91 19.71
C ARG A 182 -4.34 -11.08 18.93
N TYR A 183 -4.71 -10.77 17.69
CA TYR A 183 -4.03 -9.80 16.85
C TYR A 183 -4.57 -8.41 17.20
N CYS A 184 -3.82 -7.63 17.96
CA CYS A 184 -4.15 -6.30 18.43
C CYS A 184 -3.54 -5.28 17.47
N ILE A 185 -4.37 -4.59 16.70
CA ILE A 185 -3.91 -3.85 15.52
C ILE A 185 -4.18 -2.35 15.70
N ASP A 186 -3.21 -1.51 15.36
CA ASP A 186 -3.42 -0.07 15.29
C ASP A 186 -4.38 0.29 14.14
N SER A 187 -5.46 1.00 14.43
CA SER A 187 -6.42 1.43 13.41
C SER A 187 -5.76 2.21 12.29
N VAL A 188 -4.80 3.07 12.62
CA VAL A 188 -4.10 3.92 11.62
C VAL A 188 -3.18 3.14 10.68
N SER A 189 -2.84 1.89 11.01
CA SER A 189 -2.14 0.96 10.12
C SER A 189 -3.06 0.28 9.12
N LEU A 190 -4.37 0.49 9.25
CA LEU A 190 -5.42 -0.16 8.46
C LEU A 190 -6.19 0.84 7.59
N ARG A 191 -6.75 0.32 6.51
CA ARG A 191 -7.81 0.92 5.69
C ARG A 191 -8.97 -0.06 5.61
N PHE A 192 -10.15 0.36 6.03
CA PHE A 192 -11.35 -0.48 5.95
C PHE A 192 -12.03 -0.35 4.58
N VAL A 193 -12.41 -1.49 4.02
CA VAL A 193 -13.23 -1.61 2.80
C VAL A 193 -14.51 -2.33 3.17
N LYS A 194 -15.62 -1.60 3.15
CA LYS A 194 -16.94 -2.16 3.42
C LYS A 194 -17.34 -3.11 2.30
N VAL A 195 -17.83 -4.28 2.69
CA VAL A 195 -18.49 -5.22 1.77
C VAL A 195 -19.93 -4.79 1.59
N ALA A 196 -20.35 -4.61 0.33
CA ALA A 196 -21.73 -4.26 -0.01
C ALA A 196 -22.70 -5.42 0.24
#